data_dd0cdcc0b397b9654b2792b424875a3b
#
_entry.id   dd0cdcc0b397b9654b2792b424875a3b
#
_cell.length_a   1.000
_cell.length_b   1.000
_cell.length_c   1.000
_cell.angle_alpha   90.00
_cell.angle_beta   90.00
_cell.angle_gamma   90.00
#
_symmetry.space_group_name_H-M   'P 1'
#
loop_
_entity.id
_entity.type
_entity.pdbx_description
1 polymer ?
#
loop_
_entity_poly.entity_id
_entity_poly.type
_entity_poly.pdbx_seq_one_letter_code
_entity_poly.pdbx_strand_id
1 'polypeptide(L)'
;GKNAITRVSNVKTFHGSISLLDCEIITGRTHQIRVHLLSLGLPIIGDKDYNSRKEQKFRLTNIRNALRDLILKFPRQALHSYKIEFNHPILKKNIKITCDLPDDMRDLNTNLE
;
A
#
# COMPACT_ATOMS: atom_id res chain seq x y z
N GLY A 1 23.95 -6.38 -2.36
CA GLY A 1 22.83 -6.96 -1.69
C GLY A 1 22.07 -7.93 -2.54
N LYS A 2 21.20 -8.67 -1.90
CA LYS A 2 20.33 -9.60 -2.59
C LYS A 2 19.28 -8.82 -3.38
N ASN A 3 18.94 -9.32 -4.55
CA ASN A 3 17.90 -8.72 -5.37
C ASN A 3 16.56 -8.82 -4.64
N ALA A 4 15.94 -7.67 -4.41
CA ALA A 4 14.59 -7.59 -3.88
C ALA A 4 13.64 -7.35 -5.03
N ILE A 5 12.68 -8.25 -5.23
CA ILE A 5 11.74 -8.18 -6.34
C ILE A 5 10.34 -7.94 -5.80
N THR A 6 9.71 -6.88 -6.29
CA THR A 6 8.32 -6.55 -6.00
C THR A 6 7.57 -6.42 -7.32
N ARG A 7 6.46 -7.12 -7.46
CA ARG A 7 5.55 -6.94 -8.59
C ARG A 7 4.41 -6.05 -8.16
N VAL A 8 4.15 -5.02 -8.95
CA VAL A 8 3.11 -4.03 -8.65
C VAL A 8 2.09 -4.02 -9.77
N SER A 9 0.82 -4.12 -9.43
CA SER A 9 -0.27 -3.95 -10.37
C SER A 9 -1.29 -2.96 -9.83
N ASN A 10 -1.85 -2.14 -10.72
CA ASN A 10 -2.86 -1.17 -10.36
C ASN A 10 -4.24 -1.85 -10.36
N VAL A 11 -4.90 -1.83 -9.22
CA VAL A 11 -6.27 -2.35 -9.08
C VAL A 11 -7.27 -1.27 -9.48
N LYS A 12 -7.08 -0.04 -8.98
CA LYS A 12 -8.00 1.05 -9.24
C LYS A 12 -7.31 2.40 -9.01
N THR A 13 -7.64 3.39 -9.83
CA THR A 13 -7.19 4.78 -9.65
C THR A 13 -8.39 5.64 -9.29
N PHE A 14 -8.22 6.45 -8.23
CA PHE A 14 -9.25 7.37 -7.74
C PHE A 14 -8.85 8.80 -8.09
N HIS A 15 -9.77 9.55 -8.67
CA HIS A 15 -9.60 11.01 -8.94
C HIS A 15 -8.32 11.35 -9.72
N GLY A 16 -7.76 10.39 -10.45
CA GLY A 16 -6.54 10.59 -11.23
C GLY A 16 -5.25 10.74 -10.43
N SER A 17 -5.30 10.66 -9.10
CA SER A 17 -4.15 10.99 -8.24
C SER A 17 -3.82 9.95 -7.18
N ILE A 18 -4.73 9.04 -6.89
CA ILE A 18 -4.57 8.03 -5.84
C ILE A 18 -4.81 6.67 -6.44
N SER A 19 -3.97 5.70 -6.11
CA SER A 19 -4.10 4.35 -6.64
C SER A 19 -4.18 3.31 -5.53
N LEU A 20 -5.05 2.34 -5.74
CA LEU A 20 -5.06 1.09 -4.97
C LEU A 20 -4.20 0.10 -5.74
N LEU A 21 -3.11 -0.34 -5.12
CA LEU A 21 -2.14 -1.23 -5.75
C LEU A 21 -2.14 -2.59 -5.09
N ASP A 22 -1.93 -3.62 -5.90
CA ASP A 22 -1.63 -4.96 -5.45
C ASP A 22 -0.14 -5.19 -5.62
N CYS A 23 0.54 -5.51 -4.52
CA CYS A 23 1.99 -5.69 -4.50
C CYS A 23 2.34 -7.12 -4.09
N GLU A 24 3.10 -7.80 -4.93
CA GLU A 24 3.59 -9.14 -4.63
C GLU A 24 5.09 -9.09 -4.33
N ILE A 25 5.47 -9.56 -3.16
CA ILE A 25 6.89 -9.66 -2.77
C ILE A 25 7.39 -11.04 -3.11
N ILE A 26 8.35 -11.12 -4.03
CA ILE A 26 9.00 -12.38 -4.42
C ILE A 26 10.11 -12.70 -3.44
N THR A 27 10.95 -11.70 -3.18
CA THR A 27 11.99 -11.78 -2.17
C THR A 27 11.86 -10.53 -1.31
N GLY A 28 11.70 -10.69 0.00
CA GLY A 28 11.29 -9.58 0.83
C GLY A 28 12.21 -9.27 1.97
N ARG A 29 12.36 -7.99 2.23
CA ARG A 29 12.94 -7.44 3.44
C ARG A 29 11.94 -6.47 4.04
N THR A 30 12.13 -6.16 5.31
CA THR A 30 11.38 -5.11 5.99
C THR A 30 11.41 -3.84 5.16
N HIS A 31 10.29 -3.19 4.99
CA HIS A 31 10.13 -1.93 4.25
C HIS A 31 10.30 -2.03 2.73
N GLN A 32 10.49 -3.22 2.15
CA GLN A 32 10.75 -3.37 0.72
C GLN A 32 9.69 -2.68 -0.16
N ILE A 33 8.40 -2.92 0.11
CA ILE A 33 7.32 -2.30 -0.65
C ILE A 33 7.35 -0.78 -0.52
N ARG A 34 7.56 -0.30 0.70
CA ARG A 34 7.60 1.14 0.99
C ARG A 34 8.70 1.84 0.19
N VAL A 35 9.89 1.27 0.18
CA VAL A 35 11.05 1.82 -0.54
C VAL A 35 10.85 1.73 -2.05
N HIS A 36 10.37 0.59 -2.55
CA HIS A 36 10.14 0.41 -3.99
C HIS A 36 9.08 1.37 -4.51
N LEU A 37 7.96 1.53 -3.81
CA LEU A 37 6.91 2.46 -4.22
C LEU A 37 7.40 3.90 -4.20
N LEU A 38 8.19 4.27 -3.20
CA LEU A 38 8.79 5.59 -3.17
C LEU A 38 9.68 5.83 -4.39
N SER A 39 10.49 4.84 -4.77
CA SER A 39 11.37 4.95 -5.94
C SER A 39 10.61 5.13 -7.25
N LEU A 40 9.36 4.66 -7.31
CA LEU A 40 8.48 4.84 -8.45
C LEU A 40 7.69 6.16 -8.40
N GLY A 41 7.92 6.98 -7.38
CA GLY A 41 7.14 8.19 -7.17
C GLY A 41 5.74 7.94 -6.61
N LEU A 42 5.51 6.79 -5.98
CA LEU A 42 4.22 6.35 -5.46
C LEU A 42 4.30 6.08 -3.95
N PRO A 43 4.64 7.08 -3.12
CA PRO A 43 4.73 6.86 -1.68
C PRO A 43 3.38 6.51 -1.07
N ILE A 44 3.41 5.71 -0.02
CA ILE A 44 2.19 5.17 0.59
C ILE A 44 1.52 6.23 1.46
N ILE A 45 0.19 6.34 1.36
CA ILE A 45 -0.61 7.18 2.24
C ILE A 45 -0.33 6.81 3.70
N GLY A 46 -0.08 7.82 4.54
CA GLY A 46 0.14 7.62 5.97
C GLY A 46 1.53 7.13 6.37
N ASP A 47 2.42 6.92 5.41
CA ASP A 47 3.79 6.48 5.68
C ASP A 47 4.64 7.68 6.06
N LYS A 48 4.78 7.92 7.35
CA LYS A 48 5.46 9.10 7.88
C LYS A 48 6.95 9.14 7.56
N ASP A 49 7.58 8.01 7.35
CA ASP A 49 9.01 7.91 7.07
C ASP A 49 9.35 8.26 5.62
N TYR A 50 8.51 7.84 4.69
CA TYR A 50 8.75 8.01 3.25
C TYR A 50 7.78 8.95 2.56
N ASN A 51 6.79 9.46 3.28
CA ASN A 51 5.76 10.34 2.74
C ASN A 51 5.26 11.25 3.87
N SER A 52 6.05 12.26 4.23
CA SER A 52 5.74 13.17 5.33
C SER A 52 4.39 13.85 5.11
N ARG A 53 3.78 14.36 6.19
CA ARG A 53 2.53 15.10 6.10
C ARG A 53 2.63 16.28 5.13
N LYS A 54 3.75 16.97 5.13
CA LYS A 54 4.01 18.08 4.20
C LYS A 54 4.02 17.61 2.76
N GLU A 55 4.70 16.51 2.47
CA GLU A 55 4.72 15.94 1.11
C GLU A 55 3.37 15.43 0.68
N GLN A 56 2.61 14.79 1.58
CA GLN A 56 1.25 14.36 1.29
C GLN A 56 0.37 15.54 0.92
N LYS A 57 0.44 16.63 1.67
CA LYS A 57 -0.32 17.85 1.36
C LYS A 57 0.03 18.39 -0.03
N PHE A 58 1.30 18.42 -0.37
CA PHE A 58 1.76 18.88 -1.68
C PHE A 58 1.21 18.00 -2.81
N ARG A 59 1.31 16.68 -2.65
CA ARG A 59 0.84 15.73 -3.67
C ARG A 59 -0.67 15.74 -3.85
N LEU A 60 -1.42 16.15 -2.83
CA LEU A 60 -2.87 16.15 -2.83
C LEU A 60 -3.48 17.53 -3.09
N THR A 61 -2.72 18.46 -3.63
CA THR A 61 -3.20 19.84 -3.87
C THR A 61 -4.39 19.90 -4.81
N ASN A 62 -4.50 18.96 -5.76
CA ASN A 62 -5.58 18.91 -6.73
C ASN A 62 -6.81 18.11 -6.25
N ILE A 63 -6.75 17.59 -5.05
CA ILE A 63 -7.85 16.83 -4.45
C ILE A 63 -8.69 17.79 -3.61
N ARG A 64 -10.03 17.66 -3.68
CA ARG A 64 -10.93 18.50 -2.87
C ARG A 64 -10.60 18.39 -1.38
N ASN A 65 -10.79 19.50 -0.67
CA ASN A 65 -10.35 19.65 0.73
C ASN A 65 -10.87 18.55 1.67
N ALA A 66 -12.15 18.22 1.59
CA ALA A 66 -12.75 17.21 2.48
C ALA A 66 -12.07 15.84 2.31
N LEU A 67 -11.81 15.43 1.08
CA LEU A 67 -11.15 14.16 0.78
C LEU A 67 -9.68 14.19 1.16
N ARG A 68 -9.00 15.31 0.89
CA ARG A 68 -7.61 15.50 1.28
C ARG A 68 -7.44 15.39 2.81
N ASP A 69 -8.33 16.03 3.57
CA ASP A 69 -8.29 15.97 5.03
C ASP A 69 -8.49 14.54 5.54
N LEU A 70 -9.39 13.80 4.92
CA LEU A 70 -9.62 12.41 5.25
C LEU A 70 -8.35 11.56 5.05
N ILE A 71 -7.67 11.75 3.93
CA ILE A 71 -6.43 11.04 3.61
C ILE A 71 -5.33 11.41 4.60
N LEU A 72 -5.17 12.71 4.90
CA LEU A 72 -4.15 13.20 5.81
C LEU A 72 -4.34 12.71 7.26
N LYS A 73 -5.55 12.34 7.63
CA LYS A 73 -5.88 11.81 8.96
C LYS A 73 -5.61 10.31 9.08
N PHE A 74 -5.32 9.62 7.99
CA PHE A 74 -5.09 8.19 8.05
C PHE A 74 -3.92 7.92 9.01
N PRO A 75 -4.12 7.07 10.07
CA PRO A 75 -3.23 7.06 11.23
C PRO A 75 -1.92 6.31 11.05
N ARG A 76 -1.79 5.55 9.99
CA ARG A 76 -0.63 4.70 9.74
C ARG A 76 -0.42 4.53 8.24
N GLN A 77 0.64 3.86 7.85
CA GLN A 77 0.84 3.50 6.45
C GLN A 77 -0.32 2.65 5.95
N ALA A 78 -0.90 3.03 4.81
CA ALA A 78 -2.00 2.31 4.19
C ALA A 78 -1.45 1.10 3.42
N LEU A 79 -0.99 0.13 4.17
CA LEU A 79 -0.36 -1.09 3.66
C LEU A 79 -0.86 -2.28 4.47
N HIS A 80 -1.30 -3.32 3.76
CA HIS A 80 -1.85 -4.51 4.38
C HIS A 80 -1.41 -5.76 3.64
N SER A 81 -0.90 -6.74 4.36
CA SER A 81 -0.61 -8.06 3.82
C SER A 81 -1.88 -8.89 3.83
N TYR A 82 -2.50 -9.02 2.66
CA TYR A 82 -3.79 -9.73 2.57
C TYR A 82 -3.67 -11.19 2.18
N LYS A 83 -2.49 -11.60 1.69
CA LYS A 83 -2.29 -12.96 1.20
C LYS A 83 -0.86 -13.41 1.45
N ILE A 84 -0.73 -14.60 2.02
CA ILE A 84 0.54 -15.29 2.18
C ILE A 84 0.39 -16.67 1.54
N GLU A 85 1.35 -17.03 0.69
CA GLU A 85 1.36 -18.32 0.01
C GLU A 85 2.75 -18.94 0.11
N PHE A 86 2.81 -20.19 0.50
CA PHE A 86 4.08 -20.91 0.62
C PHE A 86 3.88 -22.42 0.49
N ASN A 87 4.96 -23.11 0.15
CA ASN A 87 4.98 -24.57 0.11
C ASN A 87 5.43 -25.11 1.47
N HIS A 88 4.55 -25.83 2.14
CA HIS A 88 4.86 -26.39 3.45
C HIS A 88 5.90 -27.51 3.30
N PRO A 89 7.03 -27.44 4.00
CA PRO A 89 8.14 -28.38 3.78
C PRO A 89 7.82 -29.81 4.24
N ILE A 90 7.01 -29.97 5.26
CA ILE A 90 6.64 -31.28 5.82
C ILE A 90 5.43 -31.86 5.11
N LEU A 91 4.36 -31.07 4.98
CA LEU A 91 3.11 -31.52 4.37
C LEU A 91 3.17 -31.66 2.86
N LYS A 92 4.20 -31.08 2.24
CA LYS A 92 4.36 -31.07 0.77
C LYS A 92 3.14 -30.48 0.06
N LYS A 93 2.52 -29.49 0.67
CA LYS A 93 1.32 -28.82 0.16
C LYS A 93 1.60 -27.33 0.01
N ASN A 94 0.93 -26.73 -0.98
CA ASN A 94 0.86 -25.28 -1.12
C ASN A 94 -0.15 -24.74 -0.11
N ILE A 95 0.28 -23.83 0.74
CA ILE A 95 -0.56 -23.20 1.76
C ILE A 95 -0.85 -21.76 1.35
N LYS A 96 -2.13 -21.40 1.34
CA LYS A 96 -2.61 -20.04 1.09
C LYS A 96 -3.35 -19.54 2.31
N ILE A 97 -2.97 -18.38 2.79
CA ILE A 97 -3.65 -17.69 3.89
C ILE A 97 -4.06 -16.32 3.39
N THR A 98 -5.34 -15.98 3.52
CA THR A 98 -5.87 -14.67 3.12
C THR A 98 -6.47 -13.96 4.32
N CYS A 99 -6.44 -12.65 4.30
CA CYS A 99 -6.97 -11.80 5.35
C CYS A 99 -7.64 -10.58 4.74
N ASP A 100 -8.87 -10.30 5.15
CA ASP A 100 -9.60 -9.13 4.65
C ASP A 100 -8.91 -7.82 5.02
N LEU A 101 -9.21 -6.76 4.28
CA LEU A 101 -8.71 -5.42 4.62
C LEU A 101 -9.16 -5.03 6.03
N PRO A 102 -8.27 -4.41 6.82
CA PRO A 102 -8.67 -3.80 8.09
C PRO A 102 -9.74 -2.73 7.86
N ASP A 103 -10.54 -2.49 8.90
CA ASP A 103 -11.67 -1.54 8.80
C ASP A 103 -11.23 -0.15 8.35
N ASP A 104 -10.11 0.37 8.87
CA ASP A 104 -9.61 1.69 8.50
C ASP A 104 -9.27 1.79 7.01
N MET A 105 -8.67 0.76 6.44
CA MET A 105 -8.35 0.74 5.00
C MET A 105 -9.61 0.51 4.16
N ARG A 106 -10.54 -0.29 4.63
CA ARG A 106 -11.82 -0.48 3.96
C ARG A 106 -12.60 0.82 3.90
N ASP A 107 -12.64 1.55 4.99
CA ASP A 107 -13.32 2.85 5.07
C ASP A 107 -12.64 3.88 4.16
N LEU A 108 -11.31 3.90 4.16
CA LEU A 108 -10.56 4.78 3.26
C LEU A 108 -10.93 4.49 1.80
N ASN A 109 -10.91 3.22 1.43
CA ASN A 109 -11.25 2.79 0.07
C ASN A 109 -12.67 3.20 -0.32
N THR A 110 -13.64 3.00 0.56
CA THR A 110 -15.04 3.38 0.34
C THR A 110 -15.18 4.89 0.15
N ASN A 111 -14.50 5.67 0.97
CA ASN A 111 -14.57 7.12 0.92
C ASN A 111 -13.85 7.72 -0.31
N LEU A 112 -12.88 7.01 -0.86
CA LEU A 112 -12.21 7.43 -2.10
C LEU A 112 -13.09 7.22 -3.33
N GLU A 113 -14.01 6.29 -3.27
CA GLU A 113 -14.96 6.07 -4.37
C GLU A 113 -15.97 7.22 -4.45
#